data_3f219cce00e57f486dd12fa2187209b9
#
_entry.id   3f219cce00e57f486dd12fa2187209b9
#
_cell.length_a   1.000
_cell.length_b   1.000
_cell.length_c   1.000
_cell.angle_alpha   90.00
_cell.angle_beta   90.00
_cell.angle_gamma   90.00
#
_symmetry.space_group_name_H-M   'P 1'
#
loop_
_entity.id
_entity.type
_entity.pdbx_description
1 polymer ?
#
loop_
_entity_poly.entity_id
_entity_poly.type
_entity_poly.pdbx_seq_one_letter_code
_entity_poly.pdbx_strand_id
1 'polypeptide(L)'
;MKRKFLIFAMFLFAFSIGYAANGNEEFLKANEYYEKNDVVNAEKMFLESIKKGNVRANYNLATIYLNEKEYSKAEKYFLDALKKNNGDPELEKSTLFNLSRLYQITNQNDKAEKYLKISSKSTNDVSAEIELGTTYFYQKKYDLAEKAYVSALNKIKDKKELSDNVKLNLAAVYREQKKYKEAENTLLSMNDKNSKNSIRAFGILYWKQNNKRKAVEYFKKALDNGDEEMLSNVVKLYGELDEDDKIEEVLRNQYNKQNKYAYGLYGLFILENNGKGAEKMCKTGIQKEDPFSFMCMEEIYKLQGKNNEAQKMSLEYQKRIAKFLEEQSKIVITRDQF
;
A
#
# COMPACT_ATOMS: atom_id res chain seq x y z
N MET A 1 -2.64 24.46 1.21
CA MET A 1 -2.59 22.99 1.37
C MET A 1 -3.68 22.40 0.49
N LYS A 2 -3.31 21.90 -0.69
CA LYS A 2 -4.26 21.20 -1.59
C LYS A 2 -4.46 19.80 -1.01
N ARG A 3 -5.63 19.54 -0.41
CA ARG A 3 -6.06 18.19 -0.06
C ARG A 3 -6.07 17.36 -1.36
N LYS A 4 -5.15 16.43 -1.51
CA LYS A 4 -5.28 15.36 -2.50
C LYS A 4 -6.40 14.46 -1.99
N PHE A 5 -7.64 14.73 -2.43
CA PHE A 5 -8.71 13.77 -2.37
C PHE A 5 -8.26 12.56 -3.19
N LEU A 6 -8.10 11.41 -2.56
CA LEU A 6 -8.16 10.14 -3.25
C LEU A 6 -9.59 10.06 -3.82
N ILE A 7 -9.72 10.50 -5.07
CA ILE A 7 -10.93 10.31 -5.86
C ILE A 7 -11.00 8.81 -6.11
N PHE A 8 -11.74 8.11 -5.25
CA PHE A 8 -12.22 6.78 -5.62
C PHE A 8 -13.11 6.96 -6.82
N ALA A 9 -12.71 6.34 -7.94
CA ALA A 9 -13.53 6.29 -9.13
C ALA A 9 -14.92 5.80 -8.72
N MET A 10 -15.88 6.73 -8.59
CA MET A 10 -17.27 6.38 -8.73
C MET A 10 -17.39 5.85 -10.15
N PHE A 11 -17.59 4.56 -10.32
CA PHE A 11 -18.19 4.07 -11.52
C PHE A 11 -19.59 4.68 -11.55
N LEU A 12 -19.70 5.84 -12.20
CA LEU A 12 -20.98 6.39 -12.58
C LEU A 12 -21.60 5.35 -13.53
N PHE A 13 -22.49 4.53 -13.00
CA PHE A 13 -23.33 3.69 -13.83
C PHE A 13 -24.31 4.57 -14.60
N ALA A 14 -23.82 5.27 -15.61
CA ALA A 14 -24.59 5.86 -16.67
C ALA A 14 -24.81 4.80 -17.75
N PHE A 15 -25.62 3.79 -17.49
CA PHE A 15 -26.16 2.95 -18.54
C PHE A 15 -27.68 3.06 -18.53
N SER A 16 -28.15 3.93 -19.41
CA SER A 16 -29.49 3.92 -19.94
C SER A 16 -29.63 2.71 -20.86
N ILE A 17 -30.41 1.71 -20.48
CA ILE A 17 -31.31 0.99 -21.36
C ILE A 17 -32.31 0.24 -20.48
N GLY A 18 -33.57 0.69 -20.49
CA GLY A 18 -34.70 -0.21 -20.42
C GLY A 18 -35.30 -0.62 -19.09
N TYR A 19 -34.97 0.06 -17.95
CA TYR A 19 -35.84 0.02 -16.78
C TYR A 19 -36.11 1.46 -16.33
N ALA A 20 -37.33 1.92 -16.46
CA ALA A 20 -37.81 3.11 -15.75
C ALA A 20 -37.86 2.76 -14.25
N ALA A 21 -36.69 2.62 -13.62
CA ALA A 21 -36.61 2.50 -12.16
C ALA A 21 -37.14 3.82 -11.59
N ASN A 22 -38.16 3.74 -10.74
CA ASN A 22 -38.65 4.90 -9.99
C ASN A 22 -37.45 5.55 -9.29
N GLY A 23 -37.26 6.86 -9.46
CA GLY A 23 -36.18 7.59 -8.83
C GLY A 23 -34.91 7.78 -9.68
N ASN A 24 -34.91 7.46 -10.99
CA ASN A 24 -33.75 7.69 -11.86
C ASN A 24 -33.44 9.17 -12.06
N GLU A 25 -34.43 10.03 -12.12
CA GLU A 25 -34.20 11.47 -12.26
C GLU A 25 -33.45 12.04 -11.07
N GLU A 26 -33.85 11.69 -9.85
CA GLU A 26 -33.19 12.10 -8.61
C GLU A 26 -31.78 11.50 -8.54
N PHE A 27 -31.60 10.25 -8.99
CA PHE A 27 -30.30 9.60 -9.07
C PHE A 27 -29.33 10.36 -9.96
N LEU A 28 -29.75 10.76 -11.15
CA LEU A 28 -28.92 11.52 -12.09
C LEU A 28 -28.58 12.90 -11.52
N LYS A 29 -29.57 13.61 -10.95
CA LYS A 29 -29.34 14.90 -10.28
C LYS A 29 -28.37 14.76 -9.09
N ALA A 30 -28.47 13.67 -8.32
CA ALA A 30 -27.57 13.40 -7.22
C ALA A 30 -26.11 13.24 -7.70
N ASN A 31 -25.91 12.51 -8.80
CA ASN A 31 -24.58 12.35 -9.40
C ASN A 31 -24.02 13.71 -9.90
N GLU A 32 -24.85 14.53 -10.55
CA GLU A 32 -24.44 15.87 -10.99
C GLU A 32 -24.02 16.78 -9.82
N TYR A 33 -24.75 16.75 -8.70
CA TYR A 33 -24.36 17.49 -7.49
C TYR A 33 -23.04 16.96 -6.93
N TYR A 34 -22.86 15.65 -6.90
CA TYR A 34 -21.62 15.06 -6.39
C TYR A 34 -20.41 15.42 -7.26
N GLU A 35 -20.55 15.39 -8.59
CA GLU A 35 -19.49 15.82 -9.51
C GLU A 35 -19.10 17.29 -9.32
N LYS A 36 -20.05 18.14 -8.94
CA LYS A 36 -19.83 19.55 -8.58
C LYS A 36 -19.31 19.73 -7.14
N ASN A 37 -19.02 18.62 -6.42
CA ASN A 37 -18.61 18.61 -5.03
C ASN A 37 -19.65 19.20 -4.05
N ASP A 38 -20.92 19.20 -4.44
CA ASP A 38 -22.05 19.58 -3.61
C ASP A 38 -22.63 18.34 -2.93
N VAL A 39 -21.90 17.87 -1.90
CA VAL A 39 -22.22 16.62 -1.19
C VAL A 39 -23.57 16.69 -0.50
N VAL A 40 -23.97 17.86 0.01
CA VAL A 40 -25.23 18.05 0.74
C VAL A 40 -26.44 17.84 -0.18
N ASN A 41 -26.45 18.47 -1.35
CA ASN A 41 -27.53 18.29 -2.31
C ASN A 41 -27.50 16.90 -2.96
N ALA A 42 -26.30 16.33 -3.18
CA ALA A 42 -26.15 14.95 -3.63
C ALA A 42 -26.80 13.95 -2.66
N GLU A 43 -26.49 14.06 -1.37
CA GLU A 43 -27.09 13.22 -0.32
C GLU A 43 -28.63 13.32 -0.33
N LYS A 44 -29.17 14.53 -0.36
CA LYS A 44 -30.61 14.77 -0.41
C LYS A 44 -31.26 14.08 -1.61
N MET A 45 -30.69 14.24 -2.80
CA MET A 45 -31.23 13.66 -4.03
C MET A 45 -31.10 12.13 -4.03
N PHE A 46 -29.99 11.54 -3.52
CA PHE A 46 -29.89 10.11 -3.36
C PHE A 46 -30.94 9.56 -2.40
N LEU A 47 -31.20 10.21 -1.27
CA LEU A 47 -32.26 9.80 -0.33
C LEU A 47 -33.65 9.83 -0.98
N GLU A 48 -33.95 10.84 -1.82
CA GLU A 48 -35.19 10.89 -2.57
C GLU A 48 -35.28 9.76 -3.61
N SER A 49 -34.17 9.49 -4.32
CA SER A 49 -34.06 8.39 -5.27
C SER A 49 -34.32 7.03 -4.60
N ILE A 50 -33.76 6.82 -3.39
CA ILE A 50 -33.96 5.60 -2.60
C ILE A 50 -35.42 5.44 -2.21
N LYS A 51 -36.10 6.51 -1.77
CA LYS A 51 -37.52 6.49 -1.41
C LYS A 51 -38.39 6.07 -2.60
N LYS A 52 -37.99 6.42 -3.82
CA LYS A 52 -38.66 6.03 -5.06
C LYS A 52 -38.28 4.64 -5.57
N GLY A 53 -37.40 3.94 -4.87
CA GLY A 53 -37.07 2.53 -5.14
C GLY A 53 -35.78 2.29 -5.95
N ASN A 54 -34.97 3.31 -6.18
CA ASN A 54 -33.70 3.14 -6.88
C ASN A 54 -32.65 2.48 -5.95
N VAL A 55 -32.32 1.22 -6.23
CA VAL A 55 -31.39 0.44 -5.41
C VAL A 55 -29.95 0.91 -5.56
N ARG A 56 -29.54 1.36 -6.77
CA ARG A 56 -28.18 1.86 -7.02
C ARG A 56 -27.87 3.13 -6.23
N ALA A 57 -28.90 3.91 -5.89
CA ALA A 57 -28.75 5.11 -5.05
C ALA A 57 -28.25 4.75 -3.63
N ASN A 58 -28.61 3.57 -3.09
CA ASN A 58 -28.04 3.12 -1.82
C ASN A 58 -26.53 2.93 -1.90
N TYR A 59 -26.04 2.33 -2.99
CA TYR A 59 -24.60 2.11 -3.20
C TYR A 59 -23.84 3.43 -3.31
N ASN A 60 -24.32 4.38 -4.13
CA ASN A 60 -23.66 5.66 -4.31
C ASN A 60 -23.64 6.47 -3.00
N LEU A 61 -24.76 6.50 -2.27
CA LEU A 61 -24.84 7.16 -0.97
C LEU A 61 -23.91 6.52 0.06
N ALA A 62 -23.83 5.17 0.08
CA ALA A 62 -22.90 4.46 0.94
C ALA A 62 -21.43 4.82 0.62
N THR A 63 -21.11 4.99 -0.66
CA THR A 63 -19.76 5.39 -1.11
C THR A 63 -19.43 6.81 -0.64
N ILE A 64 -20.38 7.74 -0.69
CA ILE A 64 -20.21 9.09 -0.13
C ILE A 64 -19.90 9.01 1.37
N TYR A 65 -20.72 8.28 2.13
CA TYR A 65 -20.48 8.14 3.58
C TYR A 65 -19.15 7.44 3.91
N LEU A 66 -18.72 6.49 3.08
CA LEU A 66 -17.40 5.86 3.24
C LEU A 66 -16.26 6.88 3.07
N ASN A 67 -16.37 7.76 2.07
CA ASN A 67 -15.40 8.82 1.82
C ASN A 67 -15.38 9.88 2.94
N GLU A 68 -16.55 10.20 3.49
CA GLU A 68 -16.71 11.10 4.64
C GLU A 68 -16.36 10.42 5.99
N LYS A 69 -15.95 9.13 5.97
CA LYS A 69 -15.62 8.31 7.15
C LYS A 69 -16.82 8.07 8.10
N GLU A 70 -18.00 8.25 7.62
CA GLU A 70 -19.27 7.95 8.30
C GLU A 70 -19.57 6.43 8.20
N TYR A 71 -18.68 5.61 8.76
CA TYR A 71 -18.64 4.16 8.53
C TYR A 71 -19.95 3.43 8.85
N SER A 72 -20.65 3.83 9.90
CA SER A 72 -21.93 3.21 10.28
C SER A 72 -23.04 3.47 9.27
N LYS A 73 -23.08 4.68 8.69
CA LYS A 73 -24.01 5.01 7.62
C LYS A 73 -23.64 4.27 6.34
N ALA A 74 -22.36 4.24 5.98
CA ALA A 74 -21.86 3.49 4.84
C ALA A 74 -22.24 2.00 4.91
N GLU A 75 -22.02 1.34 6.06
CA GLU A 75 -22.40 -0.04 6.29
C GLU A 75 -23.90 -0.26 6.04
N LYS A 76 -24.75 0.55 6.64
CA LYS A 76 -26.21 0.47 6.49
C LYS A 76 -26.62 0.51 5.01
N TYR A 77 -26.16 1.50 4.27
CA TYR A 77 -26.59 1.69 2.89
C TYR A 77 -25.97 0.67 1.93
N PHE A 78 -24.75 0.18 2.17
CA PHE A 78 -24.21 -0.97 1.42
C PHE A 78 -25.00 -2.24 1.68
N LEU A 79 -25.39 -2.53 2.93
CA LEU A 79 -26.22 -3.68 3.25
C LEU A 79 -27.62 -3.57 2.63
N ASP A 80 -28.20 -2.37 2.59
CA ASP A 80 -29.47 -2.12 1.92
C ASP A 80 -29.35 -2.33 0.40
N ALA A 81 -28.25 -1.87 -0.22
CA ALA A 81 -27.98 -2.10 -1.64
C ALA A 81 -27.87 -3.60 -1.94
N LEU A 82 -27.15 -4.35 -1.11
CA LEU A 82 -26.97 -5.80 -1.28
C LEU A 82 -28.29 -6.56 -1.09
N LYS A 83 -29.06 -6.21 -0.05
CA LYS A 83 -30.34 -6.87 0.26
C LYS A 83 -31.40 -6.64 -0.82
N LYS A 84 -31.44 -5.44 -1.38
CA LYS A 84 -32.42 -5.03 -2.40
C LYS A 84 -31.94 -5.25 -3.82
N ASN A 85 -30.73 -5.85 -3.98
CA ASN A 85 -30.18 -6.15 -5.28
C ASN A 85 -31.12 -7.07 -6.07
N ASN A 86 -31.68 -6.55 -7.15
CA ASN A 86 -32.64 -7.28 -8.00
C ASN A 86 -31.93 -8.13 -9.09
N GLY A 87 -30.81 -8.76 -8.73
CA GLY A 87 -30.03 -9.59 -9.64
C GLY A 87 -29.11 -8.78 -10.58
N ASP A 88 -28.71 -7.58 -10.18
CA ASP A 88 -27.68 -6.79 -10.88
C ASP A 88 -26.27 -7.25 -10.42
N PRO A 89 -25.55 -8.04 -11.25
CA PRO A 89 -24.28 -8.63 -10.84
C PRO A 89 -23.18 -7.59 -10.59
N GLU A 90 -23.20 -6.46 -11.31
CA GLU A 90 -22.20 -5.41 -11.17
C GLU A 90 -22.42 -4.61 -9.87
N LEU A 91 -23.70 -4.36 -9.53
CA LEU A 91 -24.04 -3.74 -8.24
C LEU A 91 -23.66 -4.67 -7.09
N GLU A 92 -23.93 -5.97 -7.19
CA GLU A 92 -23.55 -6.96 -6.18
C GLU A 92 -22.05 -6.99 -5.97
N LYS A 93 -21.29 -7.15 -7.05
CA LYS A 93 -19.83 -7.17 -7.04
C LYS A 93 -19.25 -5.92 -6.37
N SER A 94 -19.65 -4.74 -6.85
CA SER A 94 -19.16 -3.47 -6.33
C SER A 94 -19.53 -3.25 -4.86
N THR A 95 -20.73 -3.67 -4.46
CA THR A 95 -21.21 -3.54 -3.08
C THR A 95 -20.45 -4.48 -2.14
N LEU A 96 -20.26 -5.75 -2.51
CA LEU A 96 -19.48 -6.71 -1.74
C LEU A 96 -18.04 -6.26 -1.54
N PHE A 97 -17.43 -5.74 -2.60
CA PHE A 97 -16.07 -5.22 -2.55
C PHE A 97 -15.95 -4.03 -1.59
N ASN A 98 -16.80 -3.00 -1.71
CA ASN A 98 -16.74 -1.83 -0.84
C ASN A 98 -17.12 -2.14 0.60
N LEU A 99 -18.04 -3.08 0.82
CA LEU A 99 -18.41 -3.55 2.15
C LEU A 99 -17.23 -4.27 2.83
N SER A 100 -16.53 -5.15 2.10
CA SER A 100 -15.33 -5.82 2.61
C SER A 100 -14.24 -4.82 2.97
N ARG A 101 -14.03 -3.80 2.13
CA ARG A 101 -13.08 -2.74 2.36
C ARG A 101 -13.44 -1.87 3.57
N LEU A 102 -14.71 -1.52 3.75
CA LEU A 102 -15.20 -0.82 4.94
C LEU A 102 -14.82 -1.60 6.21
N TYR A 103 -15.03 -2.92 6.19
CA TYR A 103 -14.69 -3.77 7.33
C TYR A 103 -13.17 -3.88 7.56
N GLN A 104 -12.35 -3.88 6.51
CA GLN A 104 -10.88 -3.80 6.65
C GLN A 104 -10.45 -2.48 7.31
N ILE A 105 -10.99 -1.34 6.84
CA ILE A 105 -10.68 0.00 7.40
C ILE A 105 -11.09 0.09 8.87
N THR A 106 -12.18 -0.56 9.26
CA THR A 106 -12.69 -0.58 10.64
C THR A 106 -12.15 -1.74 11.48
N ASN A 107 -11.14 -2.47 10.99
CA ASN A 107 -10.50 -3.63 11.63
C ASN A 107 -11.46 -4.78 11.98
N GLN A 108 -12.59 -4.89 11.27
CA GLN A 108 -13.55 -5.99 11.41
C GLN A 108 -13.21 -7.15 10.46
N ASN A 109 -12.03 -7.74 10.65
CA ASN A 109 -11.42 -8.68 9.69
C ASN A 109 -12.30 -9.90 9.37
N ASP A 110 -13.08 -10.44 10.33
CA ASP A 110 -13.95 -11.58 10.09
C ASP A 110 -15.11 -11.24 9.15
N LYS A 111 -15.66 -10.03 9.27
CA LYS A 111 -16.68 -9.54 8.34
C LYS A 111 -16.08 -9.29 6.96
N ALA A 112 -14.89 -8.69 6.89
CA ALA A 112 -14.19 -8.49 5.62
C ALA A 112 -13.98 -9.84 4.89
N GLU A 113 -13.46 -10.84 5.60
CA GLU A 113 -13.26 -12.19 5.07
C GLU A 113 -14.56 -12.80 4.57
N LYS A 114 -15.65 -12.67 5.34
CA LYS A 114 -16.99 -13.18 4.97
C LYS A 114 -17.43 -12.60 3.62
N TYR A 115 -17.40 -11.27 3.48
CA TYR A 115 -17.90 -10.61 2.26
C TYR A 115 -17.00 -10.82 1.05
N LEU A 116 -15.68 -10.91 1.24
CA LEU A 116 -14.74 -11.31 0.19
C LEU A 116 -14.99 -12.74 -0.31
N LYS A 117 -15.26 -13.67 0.60
CA LYS A 117 -15.62 -15.06 0.23
C LYS A 117 -16.94 -15.13 -0.56
N ILE A 118 -17.92 -14.31 -0.21
CA ILE A 118 -19.17 -14.22 -0.98
C ILE A 118 -18.84 -13.66 -2.37
N SER A 119 -18.12 -12.55 -2.47
CA SER A 119 -17.75 -11.91 -3.74
C SER A 119 -16.99 -12.88 -4.67
N SER A 120 -15.98 -13.54 -4.15
CA SER A 120 -15.16 -14.50 -4.91
C SER A 120 -15.97 -15.66 -5.48
N LYS A 121 -17.04 -16.09 -4.81
CA LYS A 121 -17.90 -17.21 -5.22
C LYS A 121 -19.03 -16.77 -6.15
N SER A 122 -19.76 -15.70 -5.79
CA SER A 122 -20.97 -15.28 -6.51
C SER A 122 -20.65 -14.58 -7.82
N THR A 123 -19.59 -13.77 -7.86
CA THR A 123 -19.26 -12.93 -9.00
C THR A 123 -18.05 -13.42 -9.80
N ASN A 124 -17.43 -14.54 -9.39
CA ASN A 124 -16.16 -15.03 -9.95
C ASN A 124 -15.08 -13.92 -10.03
N ASP A 125 -15.07 -13.04 -9.04
CA ASP A 125 -14.25 -11.85 -9.02
C ASP A 125 -12.81 -12.16 -8.61
N VAL A 126 -11.89 -12.03 -9.57
CA VAL A 126 -10.45 -12.21 -9.32
C VAL A 126 -9.94 -11.20 -8.29
N SER A 127 -10.47 -9.98 -8.28
CA SER A 127 -10.08 -8.94 -7.32
C SER A 127 -10.41 -9.35 -5.88
N ALA A 128 -11.57 -9.99 -5.67
CA ALA A 128 -11.96 -10.50 -4.36
C ALA A 128 -11.02 -11.62 -3.86
N GLU A 129 -10.51 -12.45 -4.77
CA GLU A 129 -9.53 -13.49 -4.41
C GLU A 129 -8.17 -12.89 -4.04
N ILE A 130 -7.74 -11.86 -4.76
CA ILE A 130 -6.50 -11.14 -4.44
C ILE A 130 -6.62 -10.46 -3.07
N GLU A 131 -7.75 -9.78 -2.80
CA GLU A 131 -8.01 -9.14 -1.51
C GLU A 131 -8.14 -10.16 -0.37
N LEU A 132 -8.71 -11.34 -0.63
CA LEU A 132 -8.71 -12.46 0.31
C LEU A 132 -7.29 -12.91 0.65
N GLY A 133 -6.46 -13.11 -0.37
CA GLY A 133 -5.06 -13.48 -0.20
C GLY A 133 -4.33 -12.46 0.68
N THR A 134 -4.55 -11.18 0.40
CA THR A 134 -4.00 -10.07 1.17
C THR A 134 -4.49 -10.06 2.62
N THR A 135 -5.79 -10.22 2.82
CA THR A 135 -6.40 -10.28 4.16
C THR A 135 -5.79 -11.42 4.97
N TYR A 136 -5.68 -12.60 4.38
CA TYR A 136 -5.06 -13.75 5.02
C TYR A 136 -3.57 -13.55 5.32
N PHE A 137 -2.83 -12.89 4.42
CA PHE A 137 -1.43 -12.57 4.65
C PHE A 137 -1.25 -11.71 5.90
N TYR A 138 -1.99 -10.62 6.04
CA TYR A 138 -1.91 -9.76 7.22
C TYR A 138 -2.41 -10.44 8.50
N GLN A 139 -3.31 -11.41 8.39
CA GLN A 139 -3.72 -12.29 9.49
C GLN A 139 -2.70 -13.40 9.78
N LYS A 140 -1.58 -13.48 9.03
CA LYS A 140 -0.57 -14.55 9.10
C LYS A 140 -1.12 -15.94 8.80
N LYS A 141 -2.26 -16.02 8.13
CA LYS A 141 -2.89 -17.27 7.65
C LYS A 141 -2.31 -17.63 6.28
N TYR A 142 -1.00 -17.92 6.24
CA TYR A 142 -0.24 -18.01 4.98
C TYR A 142 -0.73 -19.11 4.03
N ASP A 143 -1.19 -20.25 4.53
CA ASP A 143 -1.72 -21.33 3.69
C ASP A 143 -3.02 -20.94 2.97
N LEU A 144 -3.85 -20.11 3.61
CA LEU A 144 -5.06 -19.57 2.99
C LEU A 144 -4.71 -18.46 1.99
N ALA A 145 -3.71 -17.62 2.29
CA ALA A 145 -3.21 -16.62 1.38
C ALA A 145 -2.63 -17.24 0.09
N GLU A 146 -1.82 -18.30 0.23
CA GLU A 146 -1.29 -19.08 -0.89
C GLU A 146 -2.43 -19.58 -1.81
N LYS A 147 -3.43 -20.26 -1.22
CA LYS A 147 -4.58 -20.78 -1.99
C LYS A 147 -5.33 -19.69 -2.74
N ALA A 148 -5.56 -18.54 -2.10
CA ALA A 148 -6.28 -17.43 -2.71
C ALA A 148 -5.49 -16.81 -3.87
N TYR A 149 -4.18 -16.58 -3.71
CA TYR A 149 -3.35 -16.03 -4.80
C TYR A 149 -3.15 -17.01 -5.95
N VAL A 150 -2.98 -18.32 -5.67
CA VAL A 150 -2.92 -19.34 -6.72
C VAL A 150 -4.23 -19.42 -7.50
N SER A 151 -5.38 -19.36 -6.81
CA SER A 151 -6.69 -19.32 -7.46
C SER A 151 -6.83 -18.08 -8.35
N ALA A 152 -6.43 -16.91 -7.86
CA ALA A 152 -6.44 -15.67 -8.63
C ALA A 152 -5.56 -15.78 -9.90
N LEU A 153 -4.34 -16.32 -9.79
CA LEU A 153 -3.43 -16.50 -10.93
C LEU A 153 -4.02 -17.42 -11.99
N ASN A 154 -4.74 -18.48 -11.61
CA ASN A 154 -5.39 -19.39 -12.55
C ASN A 154 -6.53 -18.73 -13.34
N LYS A 155 -7.11 -17.64 -12.81
CA LYS A 155 -8.18 -16.88 -13.46
C LYS A 155 -7.68 -15.68 -14.27
N ILE A 156 -6.47 -15.18 -13.98
CA ILE A 156 -5.85 -14.08 -14.71
C ILE A 156 -5.33 -14.63 -16.05
N LYS A 157 -5.94 -14.21 -17.18
CA LYS A 157 -5.50 -14.65 -18.53
C LYS A 157 -4.43 -13.71 -19.10
N ASP A 158 -4.83 -12.58 -19.65
CA ASP A 158 -3.93 -11.73 -20.47
C ASP A 158 -3.42 -10.46 -19.76
N LYS A 159 -3.72 -10.30 -18.47
CA LYS A 159 -3.32 -9.11 -17.68
C LYS A 159 -1.94 -9.34 -17.03
N LYS A 160 -0.87 -9.14 -17.82
CA LYS A 160 0.52 -9.42 -17.40
C LYS A 160 0.92 -8.68 -16.13
N GLU A 161 0.62 -7.40 -16.03
CA GLU A 161 0.96 -6.58 -14.86
C GLU A 161 0.22 -7.04 -13.61
N LEU A 162 -1.09 -7.32 -13.71
CA LEU A 162 -1.86 -7.87 -12.59
C LEU A 162 -1.32 -9.23 -12.16
N SER A 163 -0.95 -10.09 -13.11
CA SER A 163 -0.31 -11.38 -12.84
C SER A 163 1.00 -11.21 -12.06
N ASP A 164 1.84 -10.26 -12.46
CA ASP A 164 3.12 -10.01 -11.79
C ASP A 164 2.92 -9.46 -10.37
N ASN A 165 1.93 -8.59 -10.15
CA ASN A 165 1.60 -8.10 -8.81
C ASN A 165 1.12 -9.23 -7.87
N VAL A 166 0.29 -10.14 -8.40
CA VAL A 166 -0.15 -11.32 -7.61
C VAL A 166 1.02 -12.27 -7.34
N LYS A 167 1.93 -12.46 -8.29
CA LYS A 167 3.15 -13.25 -8.09
C LYS A 167 4.08 -12.65 -7.03
N LEU A 168 4.21 -11.32 -6.98
CA LEU A 168 4.96 -10.64 -5.91
C LEU A 168 4.38 -10.97 -4.54
N ASN A 169 3.05 -10.88 -4.40
CA ASN A 169 2.37 -11.20 -3.16
C ASN A 169 2.50 -12.69 -2.80
N LEU A 170 2.36 -13.59 -3.76
CA LEU A 170 2.54 -15.03 -3.54
C LEU A 170 3.99 -15.35 -3.14
N ALA A 171 4.98 -14.73 -3.76
CA ALA A 171 6.37 -14.88 -3.35
C ALA A 171 6.62 -14.38 -1.92
N ALA A 172 5.95 -13.30 -1.50
CA ALA A 172 6.00 -12.85 -0.12
C ALA A 172 5.37 -13.88 0.84
N VAL A 173 4.25 -14.51 0.47
CA VAL A 173 3.65 -15.62 1.24
C VAL A 173 4.64 -16.78 1.39
N TYR A 174 5.22 -17.26 0.29
CA TYR A 174 6.20 -18.33 0.32
C TYR A 174 7.42 -17.99 1.18
N ARG A 175 7.89 -16.74 1.10
CA ARG A 175 8.99 -16.26 1.95
C ARG A 175 8.65 -16.34 3.44
N GLU A 176 7.46 -15.91 3.85
CA GLU A 176 7.03 -15.99 5.26
C GLU A 176 6.82 -17.43 5.72
N GLN A 177 6.43 -18.34 4.83
CA GLN A 177 6.38 -19.79 5.07
C GLN A 177 7.78 -20.45 5.04
N LYS A 178 8.85 -19.70 4.77
CA LYS A 178 10.23 -20.21 4.55
C LYS A 178 10.37 -21.17 3.36
N LYS A 179 9.41 -21.17 2.44
CA LYS A 179 9.44 -21.88 1.16
C LYS A 179 10.24 -21.04 0.14
N TYR A 180 11.53 -20.89 0.39
CA TYR A 180 12.37 -19.93 -0.34
C TYR A 180 12.55 -20.27 -1.81
N LYS A 181 12.61 -21.57 -2.15
CA LYS A 181 12.73 -22.03 -3.54
C LYS A 181 11.48 -21.71 -4.35
N GLU A 182 10.30 -21.89 -3.77
CA GLU A 182 9.01 -21.56 -4.37
C GLU A 182 8.88 -20.05 -4.55
N ALA A 183 9.32 -19.26 -3.56
CA ALA A 183 9.36 -17.80 -3.69
C ALA A 183 10.25 -17.35 -4.85
N GLU A 184 11.48 -17.89 -4.96
CA GLU A 184 12.40 -17.58 -6.05
C GLU A 184 11.83 -17.96 -7.41
N ASN A 185 11.29 -19.18 -7.55
CA ASN A 185 10.66 -19.64 -8.79
C ASN A 185 9.49 -18.75 -9.19
N THR A 186 8.68 -18.31 -8.22
CA THR A 186 7.55 -17.42 -8.47
C THR A 186 8.03 -16.08 -9.02
N LEU A 187 9.05 -15.46 -8.42
CA LEU A 187 9.65 -14.22 -8.91
C LEU A 187 10.28 -14.40 -10.30
N LEU A 188 10.96 -15.53 -10.54
CA LEU A 188 11.55 -15.85 -11.84
C LEU A 188 10.49 -16.06 -12.95
N SER A 189 9.27 -16.41 -12.59
CA SER A 189 8.15 -16.59 -13.53
C SER A 189 7.46 -15.29 -13.94
N MET A 190 7.84 -14.15 -13.37
CA MET A 190 7.24 -12.85 -13.70
C MET A 190 7.59 -12.40 -15.12
N ASN A 191 6.70 -11.62 -15.73
CA ASN A 191 6.93 -11.04 -17.05
C ASN A 191 8.00 -9.94 -16.97
N ASP A 192 7.91 -9.06 -15.96
CA ASP A 192 8.91 -8.01 -15.69
C ASP A 192 9.71 -8.29 -14.41
N LYS A 193 10.81 -9.00 -14.59
CA LYS A 193 11.78 -9.31 -13.51
C LYS A 193 12.65 -8.12 -13.12
N ASN A 194 12.66 -7.07 -13.94
CA ASN A 194 13.50 -5.89 -13.74
C ASN A 194 12.70 -4.69 -13.21
N SER A 195 11.40 -4.85 -12.95
CA SER A 195 10.65 -3.82 -12.25
C SER A 195 11.24 -3.55 -10.88
N LYS A 196 11.08 -2.32 -10.40
CA LYS A 196 11.53 -1.89 -9.06
C LYS A 196 11.08 -2.89 -7.98
N ASN A 197 9.81 -3.31 -8.02
CA ASN A 197 9.23 -4.22 -7.05
C ASN A 197 9.80 -5.63 -7.12
N SER A 198 10.08 -6.14 -8.34
CA SER A 198 10.69 -7.45 -8.53
C SER A 198 12.11 -7.50 -7.97
N ILE A 199 12.93 -6.49 -8.29
CA ILE A 199 14.31 -6.40 -7.82
C ILE A 199 14.34 -6.32 -6.28
N ARG A 200 13.49 -5.46 -5.70
CA ARG A 200 13.34 -5.34 -4.24
C ARG A 200 12.92 -6.69 -3.61
N ALA A 201 11.96 -7.40 -4.22
CA ALA A 201 11.49 -8.68 -3.71
C ALA A 201 12.59 -9.76 -3.69
N PHE A 202 13.44 -9.83 -4.72
CA PHE A 202 14.62 -10.70 -4.72
C PHE A 202 15.60 -10.33 -3.59
N GLY A 203 15.90 -9.04 -3.41
CA GLY A 203 16.76 -8.58 -2.32
C GLY A 203 16.25 -9.01 -0.95
N ILE A 204 14.94 -8.80 -0.68
CA ILE A 204 14.30 -9.22 0.57
C ILE A 204 14.34 -10.76 0.73
N LEU A 205 14.08 -11.50 -0.35
CA LEU A 205 14.12 -12.95 -0.34
C LEU A 205 15.49 -13.47 0.08
N TYR A 206 16.56 -13.02 -0.58
CA TYR A 206 17.93 -13.43 -0.25
C TYR A 206 18.37 -12.99 1.15
N TRP A 207 17.93 -11.80 1.59
CA TRP A 207 18.18 -11.37 2.97
C TRP A 207 17.54 -12.31 3.99
N LYS A 208 16.29 -12.72 3.78
CA LYS A 208 15.61 -13.70 4.64
C LYS A 208 16.24 -15.11 4.61
N GLN A 209 16.89 -15.46 3.52
CA GLN A 209 17.71 -16.67 3.40
C GLN A 209 19.10 -16.55 4.09
N ASN A 210 19.41 -15.41 4.69
CA ASN A 210 20.75 -15.05 5.20
C ASN A 210 21.85 -15.04 4.11
N ASN A 211 21.47 -14.93 2.84
CA ASN A 211 22.42 -14.76 1.73
C ASN A 211 22.71 -13.26 1.52
N LYS A 212 23.54 -12.71 2.44
CA LYS A 212 23.84 -11.28 2.49
C LYS A 212 24.43 -10.76 1.18
N ARG A 213 25.31 -11.53 0.50
CA ARG A 213 25.95 -11.11 -0.75
C ARG A 213 24.93 -10.92 -1.87
N LYS A 214 24.07 -11.90 -2.12
CA LYS A 214 22.99 -11.74 -3.10
C LYS A 214 22.00 -10.64 -2.69
N ALA A 215 21.68 -10.53 -1.40
CA ALA A 215 20.77 -9.49 -0.93
C ALA A 215 21.28 -8.08 -1.24
N VAL A 216 22.56 -7.80 -0.93
CA VAL A 216 23.14 -6.47 -1.19
C VAL A 216 23.25 -6.17 -2.69
N GLU A 217 23.56 -7.19 -3.53
CA GLU A 217 23.56 -7.03 -4.99
C GLU A 217 22.20 -6.57 -5.52
N TYR A 218 21.11 -7.22 -5.09
CA TYR A 218 19.76 -6.84 -5.51
C TYR A 218 19.31 -5.50 -4.92
N PHE A 219 19.61 -5.22 -3.66
CA PHE A 219 19.27 -3.91 -3.08
C PHE A 219 20.07 -2.77 -3.73
N LYS A 220 21.35 -3.01 -4.06
CA LYS A 220 22.16 -2.05 -4.82
C LYS A 220 21.58 -1.84 -6.22
N LYS A 221 21.19 -2.91 -6.93
CA LYS A 221 20.51 -2.81 -8.22
C LYS A 221 19.21 -2.01 -8.12
N ALA A 222 18.42 -2.19 -7.06
CA ALA A 222 17.21 -1.40 -6.83
C ALA A 222 17.53 0.08 -6.59
N LEU A 223 18.55 0.36 -5.77
CA LEU A 223 19.03 1.71 -5.49
C LEU A 223 19.53 2.42 -6.77
N ASP A 224 20.29 1.72 -7.59
CA ASP A 224 20.81 2.25 -8.87
C ASP A 224 19.68 2.53 -9.87
N ASN A 225 18.57 1.80 -9.77
CA ASN A 225 17.33 2.04 -10.54
C ASN A 225 16.39 3.08 -9.90
N GLY A 226 16.89 3.88 -8.94
CA GLY A 226 16.14 4.97 -8.32
C GLY A 226 15.25 4.58 -7.14
N ASP A 227 15.43 3.39 -6.57
CA ASP A 227 14.79 3.01 -5.31
C ASP A 227 15.58 3.53 -4.11
N GLU A 228 15.50 4.84 -3.89
CA GLU A 228 16.29 5.55 -2.87
C GLU A 228 16.18 4.94 -1.46
N GLU A 229 15.03 4.33 -1.14
CA GLU A 229 14.77 3.71 0.16
C GLU A 229 15.69 2.53 0.45
N MET A 230 16.26 1.89 -0.57
CA MET A 230 17.16 0.74 -0.41
C MET A 230 18.53 1.11 0.12
N LEU A 231 18.88 2.40 0.20
CA LEU A 231 20.18 2.85 0.68
C LEU A 231 20.49 2.33 2.08
N SER A 232 19.53 2.40 3.02
CA SER A 232 19.74 1.90 4.39
C SER A 232 19.99 0.39 4.44
N ASN A 233 19.33 -0.38 3.57
CA ASN A 233 19.54 -1.83 3.49
C ASN A 233 20.94 -2.17 2.92
N VAL A 234 21.38 -1.41 1.89
CA VAL A 234 22.71 -1.57 1.28
C VAL A 234 23.80 -1.27 2.30
N VAL A 235 23.71 -0.13 2.99
CA VAL A 235 24.68 0.27 4.03
C VAL A 235 24.75 -0.77 5.15
N LYS A 236 23.59 -1.18 5.67
CA LYS A 236 23.52 -2.20 6.71
C LYS A 236 24.18 -3.52 6.28
N LEU A 237 23.90 -4.00 5.07
CA LEU A 237 24.46 -5.28 4.60
C LEU A 237 25.95 -5.19 4.32
N TYR A 238 26.47 -4.06 3.82
CA TYR A 238 27.92 -3.88 3.70
C TYR A 238 28.61 -3.88 5.08
N GLY A 239 28.00 -3.23 6.10
CA GLY A 239 28.50 -3.32 7.47
C GLY A 239 28.47 -4.74 8.04
N GLU A 240 27.41 -5.52 7.76
CA GLU A 240 27.33 -6.93 8.17
C GLU A 240 28.31 -7.86 7.39
N LEU A 241 28.90 -7.37 6.31
CA LEU A 241 29.90 -8.06 5.48
C LEU A 241 31.32 -7.55 5.74
N ASP A 242 31.51 -6.59 6.65
CA ASP A 242 32.78 -5.90 6.96
C ASP A 242 33.40 -5.21 5.71
N GLU A 243 32.54 -4.60 4.87
CA GLU A 243 32.92 -3.96 3.61
C GLU A 243 32.80 -2.42 3.71
N ASP A 244 33.50 -1.80 4.68
CA ASP A 244 33.39 -0.36 5.02
C ASP A 244 33.75 0.58 3.85
N ASP A 245 34.73 0.22 3.03
CA ASP A 245 35.09 1.00 1.84
C ASP A 245 33.89 1.17 0.89
N LYS A 246 33.06 0.13 0.77
CA LYS A 246 31.84 0.20 -0.06
C LYS A 246 30.73 1.02 0.58
N ILE A 247 30.69 1.09 1.91
CA ILE A 247 29.77 1.98 2.62
C ILE A 247 30.06 3.42 2.25
N GLU A 248 31.33 3.84 2.37
CA GLU A 248 31.72 5.21 2.03
C GLU A 248 31.41 5.55 0.56
N GLU A 249 31.77 4.64 -0.35
CA GLU A 249 31.52 4.81 -1.78
C GLU A 249 30.04 5.05 -2.09
N VAL A 250 29.16 4.17 -1.57
CA VAL A 250 27.72 4.25 -1.86
C VAL A 250 27.09 5.47 -1.22
N LEU A 251 27.47 5.82 0.02
CA LEU A 251 26.93 6.99 0.73
C LEU A 251 27.33 8.29 0.02
N ARG A 252 28.60 8.42 -0.37
CA ARG A 252 29.11 9.59 -1.11
C ARG A 252 28.40 9.74 -2.45
N ASN A 253 28.23 8.64 -3.19
CA ASN A 253 27.54 8.65 -4.48
C ASN A 253 26.07 9.07 -4.31
N GLN A 254 25.34 8.50 -3.36
CA GLN A 254 23.94 8.82 -3.14
C GLN A 254 23.73 10.24 -2.59
N TYR A 255 24.65 10.72 -1.78
CA TYR A 255 24.65 12.12 -1.33
C TYR A 255 24.80 13.09 -2.51
N ASN A 256 25.73 12.81 -3.42
CA ASN A 256 25.95 13.62 -4.62
C ASN A 256 24.74 13.60 -5.57
N LYS A 257 23.99 12.49 -5.61
CA LYS A 257 22.71 12.36 -6.33
C LYS A 257 21.53 13.02 -5.59
N GLN A 258 21.77 13.62 -4.43
CA GLN A 258 20.74 14.23 -3.57
C GLN A 258 19.65 13.25 -3.07
N ASN A 259 19.96 11.96 -2.98
CA ASN A 259 19.09 11.00 -2.32
C ASN A 259 18.80 11.48 -0.91
N LYS A 260 17.51 11.64 -0.57
CA LYS A 260 17.12 12.24 0.71
C LYS A 260 17.60 11.44 1.93
N TYR A 261 17.72 10.12 1.80
CA TYR A 261 18.14 9.21 2.90
C TYR A 261 19.68 9.19 3.08
N ALA A 262 20.44 9.80 2.18
CA ALA A 262 21.89 9.82 2.26
C ALA A 262 22.42 10.86 3.25
N TYR A 263 21.64 11.89 3.59
CA TYR A 263 22.12 12.98 4.45
C TYR A 263 22.41 12.50 5.88
N GLY A 264 21.48 11.77 6.47
CA GLY A 264 21.63 11.23 7.81
C GLY A 264 22.62 10.08 7.88
N LEU A 265 22.51 9.11 6.96
CA LEU A 265 23.40 7.95 6.94
C LEU A 265 24.86 8.34 6.68
N TYR A 266 25.10 9.25 5.73
CA TYR A 266 26.47 9.72 5.47
C TYR A 266 26.97 10.64 6.58
N GLY A 267 26.09 11.44 7.19
CA GLY A 267 26.42 12.24 8.36
C GLY A 267 26.88 11.38 9.55
N LEU A 268 26.20 10.25 9.80
CA LEU A 268 26.59 9.28 10.83
C LEU A 268 27.95 8.64 10.50
N PHE A 269 28.13 8.18 9.27
CA PHE A 269 29.42 7.60 8.84
C PHE A 269 30.57 8.58 9.02
N ILE A 270 30.40 9.85 8.63
CA ILE A 270 31.42 10.89 8.84
C ILE A 270 31.67 11.13 10.34
N LEU A 271 30.63 11.14 11.15
CA LEU A 271 30.74 11.36 12.59
C LEU A 271 31.55 10.24 13.28
N GLU A 272 31.28 8.99 12.94
CA GLU A 272 32.00 7.82 13.45
C GLU A 272 33.47 7.81 13.05
N ASN A 273 33.79 8.35 11.87
CA ASN A 273 35.16 8.45 11.36
C ASN A 273 35.84 9.80 11.67
N ASN A 274 35.38 10.53 12.70
CA ASN A 274 35.93 11.81 13.13
C ASN A 274 35.98 12.90 12.03
N GLY A 275 35.14 12.79 11.01
CA GLY A 275 35.06 13.74 9.92
C GLY A 275 34.33 15.04 10.27
N LYS A 276 34.64 16.09 9.53
CA LYS A 276 34.00 17.40 9.70
C LYS A 276 32.76 17.53 8.81
N GLY A 277 31.75 18.28 9.28
CA GLY A 277 30.58 18.64 8.46
C GLY A 277 29.32 17.80 8.68
N ALA A 278 29.39 16.74 9.49
CA ALA A 278 28.25 15.88 9.81
C ALA A 278 27.02 16.68 10.29
N GLU A 279 27.22 17.65 11.22
CA GLU A 279 26.12 18.45 11.77
C GLU A 279 25.37 19.24 10.69
N LYS A 280 26.12 19.92 9.79
CA LYS A 280 25.51 20.67 8.67
C LYS A 280 24.72 19.74 7.74
N MET A 281 25.28 18.58 7.45
CA MET A 281 24.67 17.57 6.59
C MET A 281 23.35 17.05 7.19
N CYS A 282 23.37 16.66 8.45
CA CYS A 282 22.19 16.15 9.15
C CYS A 282 21.11 17.23 9.35
N LYS A 283 21.47 18.49 9.61
CA LYS A 283 20.51 19.60 9.61
C LYS A 283 19.85 19.80 8.24
N THR A 284 20.60 19.64 7.16
CA THR A 284 20.04 19.70 5.78
C THR A 284 19.09 18.52 5.54
N GLY A 285 19.43 17.33 5.98
CA GLY A 285 18.58 16.14 5.84
C GLY A 285 17.27 16.25 6.62
N ILE A 286 17.27 16.88 7.80
CA ILE A 286 16.03 17.18 8.53
C ILE A 286 15.08 18.03 7.68
N GLN A 287 15.58 19.04 6.96
CA GLN A 287 14.77 19.88 6.06
C GLN A 287 14.20 19.07 4.89
N LYS A 288 14.87 17.98 4.49
CA LYS A 288 14.43 17.03 3.45
C LYS A 288 13.57 15.88 3.97
N GLU A 289 13.21 15.92 5.26
CA GLU A 289 12.43 14.86 5.93
C GLU A 289 13.12 13.48 5.95
N ASP A 290 14.45 13.46 5.95
CA ASP A 290 15.24 12.24 6.09
C ASP A 290 15.18 11.72 7.54
N PRO A 291 14.62 10.53 7.80
CA PRO A 291 14.53 10.01 9.16
C PRO A 291 15.90 9.77 9.79
N PHE A 292 16.90 9.33 9.04
CA PHE A 292 18.24 9.04 9.55
C PHE A 292 18.98 10.30 10.00
N SER A 293 18.60 11.47 9.49
CA SER A 293 19.14 12.74 9.92
C SER A 293 18.77 13.11 11.36
N PHE A 294 17.63 12.65 11.86
CA PHE A 294 17.25 12.80 13.27
C PHE A 294 18.12 11.92 14.15
N MET A 295 18.42 10.68 13.74
CA MET A 295 19.35 9.80 14.43
C MET A 295 20.77 10.40 14.46
N CYS A 296 21.23 10.96 13.37
CA CYS A 296 22.53 11.65 13.30
C CYS A 296 22.58 12.85 14.28
N MET A 297 21.56 13.69 14.30
CA MET A 297 21.52 14.83 15.23
C MET A 297 21.39 14.41 16.70
N GLU A 298 20.71 13.28 16.97
CA GLU A 298 20.69 12.68 18.30
C GLU A 298 22.12 12.39 18.80
N GLU A 299 22.92 11.70 17.98
CA GLU A 299 24.31 11.36 18.36
C GLU A 299 25.19 12.62 18.51
N ILE A 300 25.05 13.62 17.62
CA ILE A 300 25.75 14.88 17.74
C ILE A 300 25.41 15.61 19.05
N TYR A 301 24.14 15.66 19.43
CA TYR A 301 23.73 16.31 20.68
C TYR A 301 24.20 15.53 21.93
N LYS A 302 24.22 14.19 21.88
CA LYS A 302 24.85 13.38 22.95
C LYS A 302 26.31 13.72 23.15
N LEU A 303 27.09 13.80 22.06
CA LEU A 303 28.50 14.17 22.09
C LEU A 303 28.73 15.62 22.65
N GLN A 304 27.75 16.50 22.44
CA GLN A 304 27.78 17.88 22.95
C GLN A 304 27.24 18.01 24.41
N GLY A 305 26.81 16.91 25.06
CA GLY A 305 26.18 16.93 26.37
C GLY A 305 24.76 17.53 26.41
N LYS A 306 24.12 17.72 25.25
CA LYS A 306 22.78 18.32 25.12
C LYS A 306 21.70 17.23 25.17
N ASN A 307 21.51 16.64 26.36
CA ASN A 307 20.65 15.46 26.55
C ASN A 307 19.17 15.72 26.20
N ASN A 308 18.62 16.90 26.48
CA ASN A 308 17.24 17.24 26.18
C ASN A 308 16.99 17.33 24.66
N GLU A 309 17.92 17.94 23.92
CA GLU A 309 17.88 18.03 22.47
C GLU A 309 18.05 16.66 21.82
N ALA A 310 18.96 15.84 22.35
CA ALA A 310 19.15 14.46 21.90
C ALA A 310 17.86 13.64 22.06
N GLN A 311 17.19 13.72 23.21
CA GLN A 311 15.93 13.01 23.45
C GLN A 311 14.81 13.43 22.47
N LYS A 312 14.73 14.73 22.13
CA LYS A 312 13.78 15.21 21.11
C LYS A 312 14.06 14.62 19.74
N MET A 313 15.33 14.54 19.34
CA MET A 313 15.72 13.93 18.05
C MET A 313 15.40 12.43 18.03
N SER A 314 15.66 11.72 19.13
CA SER A 314 15.33 10.30 19.27
C SER A 314 13.84 10.03 19.05
N LEU A 315 12.98 10.83 19.69
CA LEU A 315 11.52 10.69 19.56
C LEU A 315 11.05 10.93 18.10
N GLU A 316 11.60 11.97 17.46
CA GLU A 316 11.29 12.28 16.07
C GLU A 316 11.80 11.19 15.09
N TYR A 317 12.98 10.61 15.37
CA TYR A 317 13.50 9.45 14.63
C TYR A 317 12.54 8.26 14.73
N GLN A 318 12.20 7.84 15.97
CA GLN A 318 11.32 6.69 16.18
C GLN A 318 9.98 6.83 15.45
N LYS A 319 9.39 8.02 15.49
CA LYS A 319 8.14 8.32 14.81
C LYS A 319 8.22 8.20 13.28
N ARG A 320 9.33 8.68 12.69
CA ARG A 320 9.53 8.66 11.25
C ARG A 320 10.00 7.32 10.72
N ILE A 321 10.87 6.63 11.47
CA ILE A 321 11.38 5.32 11.06
C ILE A 321 10.29 4.25 11.10
N ALA A 322 9.35 4.33 12.03
CA ALA A 322 8.21 3.42 12.07
C ALA A 322 7.37 3.52 10.78
N LYS A 323 7.10 4.74 10.33
CA LYS A 323 6.40 4.99 9.06
C LYS A 323 7.19 4.49 7.84
N PHE A 324 8.50 4.75 7.81
CA PHE A 324 9.39 4.30 6.75
C PHE A 324 9.42 2.77 6.63
N LEU A 325 9.56 2.07 7.76
CA LEU A 325 9.56 0.61 7.79
C LEU A 325 8.20 0.01 7.42
N GLU A 326 7.11 0.65 7.82
CA GLU A 326 5.76 0.27 7.42
C GLU A 326 5.60 0.35 5.90
N GLU A 327 6.06 1.44 5.28
CA GLU A 327 6.01 1.62 3.83
C GLU A 327 6.83 0.56 3.09
N GLN A 328 8.00 0.20 3.59
CA GLN A 328 8.83 -0.88 3.02
C GLN A 328 8.22 -2.27 3.17
N SER A 329 7.44 -2.52 4.22
CA SER A 329 6.82 -3.83 4.50
C SER A 329 5.55 -4.09 3.71
N LYS A 330 4.97 -3.04 3.09
CA LYS A 330 3.72 -3.18 2.34
C LYS A 330 3.91 -4.15 1.18
N ILE A 331 3.00 -5.14 1.12
CA ILE A 331 2.84 -5.96 -0.08
C ILE A 331 2.40 -5.01 -1.21
N VAL A 332 2.90 -5.28 -2.40
CA VAL A 332 2.52 -4.50 -3.60
C VAL A 332 1.06 -4.78 -3.93
N ILE A 333 0.19 -4.04 -3.25
CA ILE A 333 -1.23 -4.01 -3.61
C ILE A 333 -1.42 -2.74 -4.39
N THR A 334 -1.49 -2.86 -5.67
CA THR A 334 -1.97 -1.78 -6.53
C THR A 334 -3.50 -1.73 -6.40
N ARG A 335 -3.97 -1.06 -5.35
CA ARG A 335 -5.40 -0.80 -5.12
C ARG A 335 -6.05 0.01 -6.23
N ASP A 336 -5.25 0.64 -7.08
CA ASP A 336 -5.69 1.56 -8.14
C ASP A 336 -5.84 0.87 -9.51
N GLN A 337 -5.66 -0.45 -9.60
CA GLN A 337 -5.73 -1.19 -10.86
C GLN A 337 -7.01 -2.03 -11.05
N PHE A 338 -8.00 -1.86 -10.16
CA PHE A 338 -9.28 -2.57 -10.24
C PHE A 338 -10.45 -1.65 -10.58
#